data_334c32e9598ac1f81cdcd7d77bbaaf23
#
_entry.id   334c32e9598ac1f81cdcd7d77bbaaf23
#
_cell.length_a   1.000
_cell.length_b   1.000
_cell.length_c   1.000
_cell.angle_alpha   90.00
_cell.angle_beta   90.00
_cell.angle_gamma   90.00
#
_symmetry.space_group_name_H-M   'P 1'
#
loop_
_entity.id
_entity.type
_entity.pdbx_description
1 polymer ?
#
loop_
_entity_poly.entity_id
_entity_poly.type
_entity_poly.pdbx_seq_one_letter_code
_entity_poly.pdbx_strand_id
1 'polypeptide(L)'
;MRVDLENFHNAKFLSVSALNRYINYKFDSDIHLQEVYLRGEISNFKISGRHAYFSLKDEFSVISAMIFNYQLLGIDFEMQDGLIVQVVGTIKKKKKRGS
;
A
#
# COMPACT_ATOMS: atom_id res chain seq x y z
N MET A 1 -13.01 -15.48 -15.56
CA MET A 1 -14.10 -14.55 -15.23
C MET A 1 -15.29 -14.86 -16.11
N ARG A 2 -16.48 -14.81 -15.55
CA ARG A 2 -17.71 -15.05 -16.31
C ARG A 2 -18.53 -13.77 -16.27
N VAL A 3 -19.05 -13.36 -17.43
CA VAL A 3 -19.79 -12.11 -17.55
C VAL A 3 -21.14 -12.39 -18.25
N ASP A 4 -22.22 -11.98 -17.61
CA ASP A 4 -23.57 -12.10 -18.17
C ASP A 4 -24.39 -10.85 -17.86
N LEU A 5 -25.44 -10.63 -18.65
CA LEU A 5 -26.43 -9.58 -18.40
C LEU A 5 -27.52 -10.16 -17.50
N GLU A 6 -27.46 -9.90 -16.21
CA GLU A 6 -28.52 -10.22 -15.24
C GLU A 6 -29.16 -11.60 -15.40
N ASN A 7 -28.39 -12.62 -15.79
CA ASN A 7 -28.87 -13.97 -16.01
C ASN A 7 -28.55 -14.93 -14.88
N PHE A 8 -28.01 -14.44 -13.78
CA PHE A 8 -27.66 -15.29 -12.65
C PHE A 8 -28.84 -15.38 -11.70
N HIS A 9 -29.63 -16.44 -11.80
CA HIS A 9 -30.78 -16.64 -10.94
C HIS A 9 -30.35 -17.17 -9.57
N ASN A 10 -31.01 -16.69 -8.52
CA ASN A 10 -30.79 -17.14 -7.13
C ASN A 10 -29.38 -16.93 -6.61
N ALA A 11 -28.56 -16.19 -7.30
CA ALA A 11 -27.21 -15.86 -6.83
C ALA A 11 -27.26 -14.61 -5.95
N LYS A 12 -26.41 -14.60 -4.93
CA LYS A 12 -26.25 -13.41 -4.10
C LYS A 12 -25.00 -12.66 -4.59
N PHE A 13 -25.19 -11.39 -4.89
CA PHE A 13 -24.12 -10.57 -5.42
C PHE A 13 -23.73 -9.49 -4.43
N LEU A 14 -22.44 -9.25 -4.37
CA LEU A 14 -21.90 -8.11 -3.64
C LEU A 14 -21.89 -6.90 -4.56
N SER A 15 -22.15 -5.72 -3.99
CA SER A 15 -21.85 -4.49 -4.69
C SER A 15 -20.31 -4.30 -4.72
N VAL A 16 -19.85 -3.45 -5.62
CA VAL A 16 -18.43 -3.12 -5.67
C VAL A 16 -17.99 -2.49 -4.35
N SER A 17 -18.84 -1.63 -3.77
CA SER A 17 -18.53 -1.01 -2.48
C SER A 17 -18.43 -2.02 -1.34
N ALA A 18 -19.32 -3.02 -1.32
CA ALA A 18 -19.28 -4.06 -0.30
C ALA A 18 -18.00 -4.89 -0.41
N LEU A 19 -17.59 -5.22 -1.64
CA LEU A 19 -16.34 -5.93 -1.84
C LEU A 19 -15.13 -5.12 -1.37
N ASN A 20 -15.11 -3.83 -1.70
CA ASN A 20 -14.01 -2.96 -1.26
C ASN A 20 -13.94 -2.88 0.26
N ARG A 21 -15.08 -2.76 0.95
CA ARG A 21 -15.10 -2.76 2.41
C ARG A 21 -14.58 -4.07 2.99
N TYR A 22 -14.95 -5.18 2.39
CA TYR A 22 -14.48 -6.50 2.82
C TYR A 22 -12.97 -6.63 2.67
N ILE A 23 -12.43 -6.21 1.51
CA ILE A 23 -11.00 -6.25 1.26
C ILE A 23 -10.24 -5.38 2.27
N ASN A 24 -10.73 -4.15 2.50
CA ASN A 24 -10.12 -3.25 3.46
C ASN A 24 -10.14 -3.84 4.88
N TYR A 25 -11.26 -4.46 5.26
CA TYR A 25 -11.37 -5.13 6.55
C TYR A 25 -10.32 -6.23 6.68
N LYS A 26 -10.13 -7.03 5.63
CA LYS A 26 -9.13 -8.10 5.65
C LYS A 26 -7.71 -7.55 5.82
N PHE A 27 -7.37 -6.48 5.12
CA PHE A 27 -6.07 -5.84 5.31
C PHE A 27 -5.91 -5.31 6.73
N ASP A 28 -6.92 -4.62 7.25
CA ASP A 28 -6.83 -3.98 8.55
C ASP A 28 -6.81 -4.99 9.69
N SER A 29 -7.45 -6.13 9.52
CA SER A 29 -7.53 -7.16 10.56
C SER A 29 -6.42 -8.21 10.49
N ASP A 30 -5.63 -8.22 9.43
CA ASP A 30 -4.54 -9.19 9.29
C ASP A 30 -3.33 -8.72 10.08
N ILE A 31 -3.03 -9.41 11.17
CA ILE A 31 -1.92 -9.02 12.05
C ILE A 31 -0.57 -9.10 11.33
N HIS A 32 -0.45 -9.93 10.32
CA HIS A 32 0.80 -10.05 9.55
C HIS A 32 1.04 -8.86 8.65
N LEU A 33 0.00 -8.06 8.34
CA LEU A 33 0.12 -6.87 7.52
C LEU A 33 0.22 -5.58 8.34
N GLN A 34 0.05 -5.67 9.66
CA GLN A 34 0.12 -4.48 10.53
C GLN A 34 1.55 -4.07 10.84
N GLU A 35 2.47 -5.00 10.80
CA GLU A 35 3.87 -4.71 11.03
C GLU A 35 4.72 -5.60 10.14
N VAL A 36 5.16 -5.03 9.01
CA VAL A 36 5.90 -5.76 7.99
C VAL A 36 7.33 -5.22 7.95
N TYR A 37 8.29 -6.12 7.91
CA TYR A 37 9.71 -5.81 7.80
C TYR A 37 10.14 -6.06 6.37
N LEU A 38 10.57 -4.99 5.69
CA LEU A 38 10.97 -5.09 4.29
C LEU A 38 12.38 -4.55 4.10
N ARG A 39 13.07 -5.11 3.13
CA ARG A 39 14.35 -4.62 2.66
C ARG A 39 14.23 -4.35 1.16
N GLY A 40 14.69 -3.19 0.73
CA GLY A 40 14.64 -2.88 -0.69
C GLY A 40 15.42 -1.64 -1.03
N GLU A 41 15.47 -1.36 -2.32
CA GLU A 41 16.14 -0.18 -2.85
C GLU A 41 15.13 0.94 -3.05
N ILE A 42 15.49 2.14 -2.60
CA ILE A 42 14.66 3.33 -2.77
C ILE A 42 14.70 3.80 -4.23
N SER A 43 13.54 4.12 -4.78
CA SER A 43 13.44 4.81 -6.06
C SER A 43 12.30 5.81 -6.02
N ASN A 44 12.38 6.83 -6.89
CA ASN A 44 11.36 7.88 -7.00
C ASN A 44 11.07 8.58 -5.68
N PHE A 45 12.11 8.82 -4.89
CA PHE A 45 11.94 9.51 -3.61
C PHE A 45 11.59 10.97 -3.83
N LYS A 46 10.55 11.43 -3.13
CA LYS A 46 10.14 12.84 -3.15
C LYS A 46 9.45 13.19 -1.85
N ILE A 47 9.54 14.45 -1.47
CA ILE A 47 8.81 15.00 -0.34
C ILE A 47 7.70 15.88 -0.90
N SER A 48 6.48 15.67 -0.41
CA SER A 48 5.33 16.48 -0.75
C SER A 48 4.65 16.87 0.55
N GLY A 49 4.63 18.18 0.84
CA GLY A 49 4.16 18.67 2.12
C GLY A 49 5.04 18.14 3.25
N ARG A 50 4.43 17.46 4.20
CA ARG A 50 5.12 16.89 5.37
C ARG A 50 5.50 15.43 5.19
N HIS A 51 5.11 14.83 4.07
CA HIS A 51 5.21 13.38 3.87
C HIS A 51 6.25 13.05 2.82
N ALA A 52 6.90 11.92 2.97
CA ALA A 52 7.80 11.37 1.97
C ALA A 52 7.12 10.25 1.23
N TYR A 53 7.34 10.22 -0.09
CA TYR A 53 6.81 9.19 -0.98
C TYR A 53 7.95 8.59 -1.76
N PHE A 54 7.95 7.27 -1.86
CA PHE A 54 8.97 6.57 -2.61
C PHE A 54 8.48 5.18 -2.98
N SER A 55 9.27 4.48 -3.77
CA SER A 55 9.07 3.07 -4.06
C SER A 55 10.20 2.27 -3.43
N LEU A 56 9.87 1.09 -2.94
CA LEU A 56 10.83 0.08 -2.54
C LEU A 56 10.81 -1.03 -3.58
N LYS A 57 11.96 -1.42 -4.06
CA LYS A 57 12.04 -2.44 -5.10
C LYS A 57 13.14 -3.44 -4.81
N ASP A 58 12.96 -4.61 -5.35
CA ASP A 58 13.99 -5.61 -5.53
C ASP A 58 14.08 -5.95 -7.02
N GLU A 59 14.76 -7.02 -7.38
CA GLU A 59 14.92 -7.35 -8.80
C GLU A 59 13.64 -7.85 -9.48
N PHE A 60 12.60 -8.18 -8.72
CA PHE A 60 11.37 -8.77 -9.27
C PHE A 60 10.13 -7.92 -9.08
N SER A 61 10.11 -7.05 -8.08
CA SER A 61 8.87 -6.37 -7.70
C SER A 61 9.13 -4.98 -7.13
N VAL A 62 8.07 -4.19 -7.11
CA VAL A 62 8.09 -2.84 -6.56
C VAL A 62 6.84 -2.62 -5.73
N ILE A 63 6.98 -1.90 -4.64
CA ILE A 63 5.85 -1.49 -3.80
C ILE A 63 5.98 0.00 -3.48
N SER A 64 4.84 0.69 -3.46
CA SER A 64 4.80 2.10 -3.09
C SER A 64 4.81 2.26 -1.57
N ALA A 65 5.52 3.26 -1.10
CA ALA A 65 5.64 3.53 0.33
C ALA A 65 5.42 5.01 0.62
N MET A 66 4.97 5.29 1.84
CA MET A 66 4.80 6.65 2.32
C MET A 66 5.20 6.73 3.78
N ILE A 67 5.90 7.80 4.13
CA ILE A 67 6.23 8.12 5.52
C ILE A 67 5.47 9.39 5.91
N PHE A 68 4.53 9.26 6.83
CA PHE A 68 3.81 10.40 7.37
C PHE A 68 4.74 11.24 8.25
N ASN A 69 4.65 12.55 8.13
CA ASN A 69 5.44 13.48 8.94
C ASN A 69 6.92 13.09 8.96
N TYR A 70 7.49 13.02 7.78
CA TYR A 70 8.83 12.50 7.55
C TYR A 70 9.88 13.11 8.48
N GLN A 71 9.83 14.43 8.70
CA GLN A 71 10.82 15.10 9.53
C GLN A 71 10.77 14.68 10.99
N LEU A 72 9.59 14.25 11.47
CA LEU A 72 9.43 13.81 12.85
C LEU A 72 9.98 12.42 13.13
N LEU A 73 10.26 11.67 12.07
CA LEU A 73 10.75 10.30 12.23
C LEU A 73 12.19 10.21 12.74
N GLY A 74 12.94 11.29 12.58
CA GLY A 74 14.30 11.35 13.11
C GLY A 74 15.28 10.44 12.41
N ILE A 75 15.12 10.24 11.12
CA ILE A 75 16.04 9.47 10.32
C ILE A 75 17.40 10.20 10.29
N ASP A 76 18.48 9.49 10.61
CA ASP A 76 19.81 10.08 10.77
C ASP A 76 20.68 9.99 9.50
N PHE A 77 20.05 9.72 8.37
CA PHE A 77 20.73 9.73 7.07
C PHE A 77 19.81 10.36 6.04
N GLU A 78 20.40 10.81 4.93
CA GLU A 78 19.62 11.38 3.85
C GLU A 78 19.05 10.26 2.96
N MET A 79 17.73 10.18 2.90
CA MET A 79 17.07 9.21 2.02
C MET A 79 17.16 9.70 0.58
N GLN A 80 17.63 8.82 -0.27
CA GLN A 80 17.78 9.14 -1.70
C GLN A 80 17.68 7.87 -2.53
N ASP A 81 17.42 8.06 -3.82
CA ASP A 81 17.31 6.96 -4.77
C ASP A 81 18.62 6.16 -4.79
N GLY A 82 18.47 4.85 -4.89
CA GLY A 82 19.60 3.95 -4.97
C GLY A 82 20.05 3.36 -3.64
N LEU A 83 19.61 3.92 -2.52
CA LEU A 83 19.95 3.36 -1.21
C LEU A 83 19.17 2.08 -0.94
N ILE A 84 19.84 1.10 -0.35
CA ILE A 84 19.17 -0.10 0.15
C ILE A 84 18.87 0.13 1.61
N VAL A 85 17.58 0.02 1.96
CA VAL A 85 17.12 0.30 3.31
C VAL A 85 16.29 -0.85 3.85
N GLN A 86 16.17 -0.87 5.17
CA GLN A 86 15.23 -1.74 5.87
C GLN A 86 14.14 -0.86 6.45
N VAL A 87 12.89 -1.26 6.25
CA VAL A 87 11.74 -0.49 6.74
C VAL A 87 10.80 -1.38 7.51
N VAL A 88 10.10 -0.78 8.45
CA VAL A 88 9.01 -1.43 9.18
C VAL A 88 7.77 -0.57 8.96
N GLY A 89 6.71 -1.19 8.52
CA GLY A 89 5.50 -0.44 8.24
C GLY A 89 4.26 -1.31 8.19
N THR A 90 3.15 -0.65 7.94
CA THR A 90 1.83 -1.28 7.81
C THR A 90 1.43 -1.33 6.36
N ILE A 91 0.88 -2.46 5.93
CA ILE A 91 0.33 -2.60 4.59
C ILE A 91 -1.10 -2.09 4.59
N LYS A 92 -1.40 -1.20 3.66
CA LYS A 92 -2.75 -0.69 3.48
C LYS A 92 -3.12 -0.71 2.01
N LYS A 93 -4.39 -0.97 1.74
CA LYS A 93 -4.88 -0.87 0.39
C LYS A 93 -4.95 0.61 0.01
N LYS A 94 -4.41 0.96 -1.15
CA LYS A 94 -4.49 2.34 -1.65
C LYS A 94 -5.93 2.68 -1.95
N LYS A 95 -6.44 3.78 -1.39
CA LYS A 95 -7.77 4.25 -1.71
C LYS A 95 -7.81 4.76 -3.13
N LYS A 96 -8.90 4.45 -3.82
CA LYS A 96 -9.15 5.00 -5.14
C LYS A 96 -9.37 6.51 -4.99
N ARG A 97 -8.82 7.27 -5.92
CA ARG A 97 -8.98 8.72 -5.94
C ARG A 97 -10.46 9.08 -5.99
N GLY A 98 -10.89 9.97 -5.09
CA GLY A 98 -12.28 10.42 -5.05
C GLY A 98 -13.24 9.50 -4.30
N SER A 99 -12.76 8.47 -3.68
CA SER A 99 -13.60 7.56 -2.90
C SER A 99 -13.39 7.69 -1.41
#